data_1fcc66fcda45fed47e8a0bd74d8ba576
#
_entry.id   1fcc66fcda45fed47e8a0bd74d8ba576
#
_cell.length_a   1.000
_cell.length_b   1.000
_cell.length_c   1.000
_cell.angle_alpha   90.00
_cell.angle_beta   90.00
_cell.angle_gamma   90.00
#
_symmetry.space_group_name_H-M   'P 1'
#
loop_
_entity.id
_entity.type
_entity.pdbx_description
1 polymer ?
#
loop_
_entity_poly.entity_id
_entity_poly.type
_entity_poly.pdbx_seq_one_letter_code
_entity_poly.pdbx_strand_id
1 'polypeptide(L)'
;LEHFSLDIPLDGLTALTGPSGCGKTTLLRMLAGLETPQSGAVTGLDPKRTAFLFQENRLLPWRTAAQHITDVLPREHRGEAAKWLAFAELTGEEDRLPGQLSGGMARRLALVRCAALGGDALLLDEPFTGVDQARRGRILDRLQALGTPVLLASHEPDVLARCGHVIELTGTPLAAV
;
A
#
# COMPACT_ATOMS: atom_id res chain seq x y z
N LEU A 1 21.72 -1.43 -3.07
CA LEU A 1 21.71 0.04 -3.16
C LEU A 1 23.13 0.54 -2.85
N GLU A 2 23.93 0.85 -3.85
CA GLU A 2 25.25 1.44 -3.64
C GLU A 2 25.23 2.86 -4.20
N HIS A 3 25.71 3.83 -3.40
CA HIS A 3 25.78 5.26 -3.77
C HIS A 3 24.48 5.85 -4.31
N PHE A 4 23.34 5.45 -3.70
CA PHE A 4 21.98 5.81 -4.13
C PHE A 4 21.43 6.93 -3.24
N SER A 5 21.00 8.02 -3.85
CA SER A 5 20.29 9.11 -3.20
C SER A 5 19.02 9.39 -3.99
N LEU A 6 17.89 9.47 -3.33
CA LEU A 6 16.59 9.66 -3.97
C LEU A 6 15.71 10.53 -3.08
N ASP A 7 15.19 11.61 -3.63
CA ASP A 7 14.14 12.41 -3.04
C ASP A 7 12.79 11.92 -3.57
N ILE A 8 11.90 11.53 -2.65
CA ILE A 8 10.57 10.99 -2.98
C ILE A 8 9.52 12.03 -2.62
N PRO A 9 8.78 12.60 -3.59
CA PRO A 9 7.67 13.47 -3.31
C PRO A 9 6.56 12.72 -2.53
N LEU A 10 6.10 13.30 -1.42
CA LEU A 10 5.02 12.77 -0.58
C LEU A 10 3.87 13.78 -0.51
N ASP A 11 3.33 14.17 -1.66
CA ASP A 11 2.27 15.16 -1.82
C ASP A 11 1.03 14.62 -2.58
N GLY A 12 0.79 13.32 -2.50
CA GLY A 12 -0.31 12.64 -3.16
C GLY A 12 0.02 11.19 -3.48
N LEU A 13 -0.23 10.77 -4.72
CA LEU A 13 0.12 9.43 -5.20
C LEU A 13 1.47 9.48 -5.92
N THR A 14 2.47 8.79 -5.39
CA THR A 14 3.78 8.57 -6.02
C THR A 14 3.96 7.08 -6.31
N ALA A 15 4.35 6.74 -7.52
CA ALA A 15 4.63 5.37 -7.93
C ALA A 15 6.13 5.09 -8.05
N LEU A 16 6.55 3.93 -7.58
CA LEU A 16 7.83 3.31 -7.91
C LEU A 16 7.60 2.25 -8.98
N THR A 17 8.26 2.36 -10.11
CA THR A 17 8.22 1.38 -11.19
C THR A 17 9.62 0.88 -11.53
N GLY A 18 9.71 -0.15 -12.35
CA GLY A 18 10.96 -0.76 -12.76
C GLY A 18 10.89 -2.28 -12.82
N PRO A 19 11.90 -2.95 -13.38
CA PRO A 19 11.90 -4.40 -13.56
C PRO A 19 11.78 -5.17 -12.25
N SER A 20 11.37 -6.44 -12.35
CA SER A 20 11.35 -7.33 -11.19
C SER A 20 12.77 -7.48 -10.62
N GLY A 21 12.88 -7.46 -9.29
CA GLY A 21 14.16 -7.59 -8.60
C GLY A 21 15.01 -6.30 -8.55
N CYS A 22 14.58 -5.17 -9.13
CA CYS A 22 15.33 -3.91 -9.05
C CYS A 22 15.38 -3.29 -7.64
N GLY A 23 14.63 -3.81 -6.65
CA GLY A 23 14.70 -3.37 -5.25
C GLY A 23 13.55 -2.49 -4.76
N LYS A 24 12.43 -2.38 -5.51
CA LYS A 24 11.24 -1.60 -5.07
C LYS A 24 10.75 -1.98 -3.68
N THR A 25 10.53 -3.28 -3.46
CA THR A 25 10.12 -3.85 -2.16
C THR A 25 11.13 -3.54 -1.06
N THR A 26 12.42 -3.68 -1.35
CA THR A 26 13.50 -3.39 -0.39
C THR A 26 13.51 -1.91 -0.02
N LEU A 27 13.36 -1.02 -1.01
CA LEU A 27 13.26 0.41 -0.77
C LEU A 27 12.06 0.77 0.10
N LEU A 28 10.87 0.24 -0.23
CA LEU A 28 9.66 0.43 0.58
C LEU A 28 9.84 -0.06 2.01
N ARG A 29 10.49 -1.22 2.22
CA ARG A 29 10.78 -1.76 3.57
C ARG A 29 11.77 -0.90 4.34
N MET A 30 12.78 -0.33 3.68
CA MET A 30 13.70 0.61 4.32
C MET A 30 12.97 1.89 4.75
N LEU A 31 12.09 2.43 3.90
CA LEU A 31 11.28 3.59 4.23
C LEU A 31 10.33 3.33 5.41
N ALA A 32 9.80 2.10 5.53
CA ALA A 32 8.97 1.65 6.64
C ALA A 32 9.77 1.30 7.90
N GLY A 33 11.11 1.39 7.88
CA GLY A 33 11.95 0.97 8.99
C GLY A 33 11.95 -0.54 9.27
N LEU A 34 11.47 -1.35 8.33
CA LEU A 34 11.45 -2.82 8.41
C LEU A 34 12.80 -3.44 8.03
N GLU A 35 13.60 -2.71 7.28
CA GLU A 35 14.98 -3.05 6.92
C GLU A 35 15.87 -1.83 7.16
N THR A 36 17.09 -2.08 7.64
CA THR A 36 18.08 -1.03 7.86
C THR A 36 19.05 -0.97 6.68
N PRO A 37 19.30 0.22 6.09
CA PRO A 37 20.30 0.35 5.05
C PRO A 37 21.69 0.03 5.62
N GLN A 38 22.55 -0.62 4.84
CA GLN A 38 23.94 -0.94 5.24
C GLN A 38 24.78 0.32 5.43
N SER A 39 24.47 1.38 4.71
CA SER A 39 25.08 2.71 4.83
C SER A 39 24.09 3.78 4.43
N GLY A 40 24.31 5.03 4.83
CA GLY A 40 23.37 6.12 4.60
C GLY A 40 22.23 6.16 5.61
N ALA A 41 21.20 6.95 5.30
CA ALA A 41 20.04 7.12 6.18
C ALA A 41 18.77 7.39 5.35
N VAL A 42 17.63 6.99 5.89
CA VAL A 42 16.30 7.42 5.45
C VAL A 42 15.87 8.59 6.33
N THR A 43 15.39 9.66 5.72
CA THR A 43 14.93 10.86 6.43
C THR A 43 13.54 11.27 5.92
N GLY A 44 12.81 12.06 6.70
CA GLY A 44 11.52 12.62 6.28
C GLY A 44 10.29 11.74 6.55
N LEU A 45 10.46 10.49 6.97
CA LEU A 45 9.37 9.61 7.41
C LEU A 45 9.63 9.07 8.82
N ASP A 46 8.59 9.01 9.63
CA ASP A 46 8.60 8.27 10.90
C ASP A 46 8.03 6.85 10.67
N PRO A 47 8.85 5.80 10.77
CA PRO A 47 8.38 4.42 10.58
C PRO A 47 7.22 4.03 11.49
N LYS A 48 7.13 4.61 12.70
CA LYS A 48 6.04 4.32 13.65
C LYS A 48 4.71 4.95 13.24
N ARG A 49 4.75 5.92 12.34
CA ARG A 49 3.60 6.65 11.82
C ARG A 49 3.36 6.37 10.33
N THR A 50 3.90 5.25 9.84
CA THR A 50 3.80 4.85 8.44
C THR A 50 3.09 3.49 8.34
N ALA A 51 2.00 3.42 7.56
CA ALA A 51 1.32 2.15 7.32
C ALA A 51 1.94 1.43 6.11
N PHE A 52 2.12 0.12 6.22
CA PHE A 52 2.76 -0.70 5.19
C PHE A 52 1.85 -1.83 4.72
N LEU A 53 1.60 -1.90 3.41
CA LEU A 53 0.97 -3.04 2.76
C LEU A 53 2.05 -3.94 2.15
N PHE A 54 2.15 -5.16 2.67
CA PHE A 54 3.06 -6.18 2.15
C PHE A 54 2.55 -6.76 0.81
N GLN A 55 3.45 -7.33 0.04
CA GLN A 55 3.09 -8.06 -1.18
C GLN A 55 2.14 -9.23 -0.88
N GLU A 56 2.37 -9.95 0.23
CA GLU A 56 1.42 -10.93 0.77
C GLU A 56 0.30 -10.21 1.54
N ASN A 57 -0.91 -10.72 1.44
CA ASN A 57 -2.08 -10.10 2.11
C ASN A 57 -2.02 -10.14 3.64
N ARG A 58 -1.30 -11.12 4.22
CA ARG A 58 -1.14 -11.30 5.68
C ARG A 58 -2.45 -11.18 6.44
N LEU A 59 -3.50 -11.80 5.92
CA LEU A 59 -4.80 -11.87 6.57
C LEU A 59 -4.81 -13.02 7.57
N LEU A 60 -5.42 -12.79 8.73
CA LEU A 60 -5.59 -13.80 9.77
C LEU A 60 -6.74 -14.74 9.39
N PRO A 61 -6.52 -16.05 9.19
CA PRO A 61 -7.52 -16.96 8.61
C PRO A 61 -8.78 -17.13 9.47
N TRP A 62 -8.72 -16.77 10.76
CA TRP A 62 -9.82 -16.86 11.71
C TRP A 62 -10.54 -15.54 11.97
N ARG A 63 -10.14 -14.45 11.30
CA ARG A 63 -10.79 -13.14 11.38
C ARG A 63 -11.67 -12.90 10.16
N THR A 64 -12.88 -12.39 10.38
CA THR A 64 -13.75 -11.96 9.28
C THR A 64 -13.23 -10.68 8.62
N ALA A 65 -13.77 -10.34 7.44
CA ALA A 65 -13.41 -9.12 6.75
C ALA A 65 -13.63 -7.87 7.63
N ALA A 66 -14.77 -7.79 8.31
CA ALA A 66 -15.04 -6.69 9.25
C ALA A 66 -14.06 -6.66 10.43
N GLN A 67 -13.70 -7.83 10.98
CA GLN A 67 -12.76 -7.91 12.08
C GLN A 67 -11.36 -7.45 11.70
N HIS A 68 -10.90 -7.72 10.46
CA HIS A 68 -9.62 -7.20 9.98
C HIS A 68 -9.54 -5.67 10.00
N ILE A 69 -10.66 -5.01 9.80
CA ILE A 69 -10.74 -3.55 9.85
C ILE A 69 -10.88 -3.06 11.30
N THR A 70 -11.79 -3.65 12.08
CA THR A 70 -11.98 -3.22 13.49
C THR A 70 -10.76 -3.44 14.37
N ASP A 71 -9.91 -4.42 14.04
CA ASP A 71 -8.70 -4.72 14.81
C ASP A 71 -7.63 -3.61 14.68
N VAL A 72 -7.63 -2.86 13.57
CA VAL A 72 -6.68 -1.76 13.33
C VAL A 72 -7.25 -0.38 13.64
N LEU A 73 -8.57 -0.25 13.73
CA LEU A 73 -9.23 1.02 14.07
C LEU A 73 -9.15 1.34 15.57
N PRO A 74 -8.97 2.61 15.94
CA PRO A 74 -9.22 3.08 17.30
C PRO A 74 -10.60 2.65 17.79
N ARG A 75 -10.77 2.45 19.09
CA ARG A 75 -12.02 1.93 19.67
C ARG A 75 -13.25 2.74 19.27
N GLU A 76 -13.11 4.06 19.26
CA GLU A 76 -14.13 5.05 18.89
C GLU A 76 -14.56 4.97 17.42
N HIS A 77 -13.68 4.46 16.54
CA HIS A 77 -13.91 4.37 15.09
C HIS A 77 -14.28 2.95 14.61
N ARG A 78 -14.39 1.97 15.50
CA ARG A 78 -14.71 0.58 15.11
C ARG A 78 -16.04 0.44 14.39
N GLY A 79 -17.00 1.31 14.64
CA GLY A 79 -18.27 1.39 13.91
C GLY A 79 -18.13 1.75 12.44
N GLU A 80 -16.97 2.24 12.01
CA GLU A 80 -16.69 2.62 10.62
C GLU A 80 -16.23 1.46 9.72
N ALA A 81 -16.14 0.23 10.24
CA ALA A 81 -15.66 -0.92 9.46
C ALA A 81 -16.42 -1.12 8.15
N ALA A 82 -17.76 -0.94 8.16
CA ALA A 82 -18.58 -1.04 6.94
C ALA A 82 -18.21 0.02 5.89
N LYS A 83 -17.86 1.23 6.31
CA LYS A 83 -17.38 2.32 5.43
C LYS A 83 -16.06 1.93 4.74
N TRP A 84 -15.13 1.34 5.48
CA TRP A 84 -13.86 0.88 4.94
C TRP A 84 -14.04 -0.33 4.01
N LEU A 85 -14.95 -1.24 4.30
CA LEU A 85 -15.30 -2.33 3.38
C LEU A 85 -15.95 -1.80 2.10
N ALA A 86 -16.84 -0.82 2.19
CA ALA A 86 -17.40 -0.14 1.01
C ALA A 86 -16.32 0.59 0.20
N PHE A 87 -15.31 1.19 0.86
CA PHE A 87 -14.14 1.78 0.20
C PHE A 87 -13.42 0.76 -0.69
N ALA A 88 -13.29 -0.49 -0.23
CA ALA A 88 -12.69 -1.58 -0.97
C ALA A 88 -13.66 -2.33 -1.91
N GLU A 89 -14.91 -1.88 -2.03
CA GLU A 89 -15.99 -2.59 -2.75
C GLU A 89 -16.18 -4.03 -2.24
N LEU A 90 -16.27 -4.17 -0.93
CA LEU A 90 -16.48 -5.42 -0.21
C LEU A 90 -17.75 -5.38 0.64
N THR A 91 -18.72 -4.53 0.28
CA THR A 91 -20.04 -4.48 0.93
C THR A 91 -20.75 -5.83 0.77
N GLY A 92 -21.29 -6.37 1.85
CA GLY A 92 -21.92 -7.69 1.89
C GLY A 92 -20.95 -8.85 2.16
N GLU A 93 -19.66 -8.55 2.36
CA GLU A 93 -18.62 -9.54 2.62
C GLU A 93 -18.11 -9.48 4.08
N GLU A 94 -18.81 -8.75 4.95
CA GLU A 94 -18.38 -8.39 6.31
C GLU A 94 -18.01 -9.61 7.16
N ASP A 95 -18.82 -10.69 7.06
CA ASP A 95 -18.68 -11.90 7.87
C ASP A 95 -17.82 -12.99 7.22
N ARG A 96 -17.31 -12.75 6.00
CA ARG A 96 -16.47 -13.73 5.32
C ARG A 96 -15.08 -13.84 5.91
N LEU A 97 -14.60 -15.06 6.02
CA LEU A 97 -13.21 -15.37 6.34
C LEU A 97 -12.33 -15.25 5.08
N PRO A 98 -11.02 -15.00 5.22
CA PRO A 98 -10.10 -14.87 4.09
C PRO A 98 -10.15 -16.03 3.08
N GLY A 99 -10.33 -17.26 3.54
CA GLY A 99 -10.45 -18.44 2.67
C GLY A 99 -11.73 -18.48 1.82
N GLN A 100 -12.70 -17.61 2.10
CA GLN A 100 -13.96 -17.48 1.35
C GLN A 100 -13.92 -16.30 0.35
N LEU A 101 -12.84 -15.52 0.35
CA LEU A 101 -12.64 -14.38 -0.54
C LEU A 101 -11.85 -14.81 -1.78
N SER A 102 -12.15 -14.22 -2.92
CA SER A 102 -11.28 -14.33 -4.08
C SER A 102 -9.92 -13.64 -3.83
N GLY A 103 -8.89 -13.97 -4.61
CA GLY A 103 -7.57 -13.34 -4.47
C GLY A 103 -7.62 -11.81 -4.55
N GLY A 104 -8.37 -11.26 -5.51
CA GLY A 104 -8.57 -9.82 -5.64
C GLY A 104 -9.39 -9.20 -4.49
N MET A 105 -10.36 -9.92 -3.92
CA MET A 105 -11.08 -9.49 -2.71
C MET A 105 -10.15 -9.46 -1.50
N ALA A 106 -9.37 -10.51 -1.30
CA ALA A 106 -8.39 -10.60 -0.21
C ALA A 106 -7.32 -9.48 -0.34
N ARG A 107 -6.88 -9.16 -1.57
CA ARG A 107 -5.96 -8.05 -1.82
C ARG A 107 -6.57 -6.71 -1.45
N ARG A 108 -7.81 -6.44 -1.85
CA ARG A 108 -8.53 -5.21 -1.51
C ARG A 108 -8.79 -5.09 -0.01
N LEU A 109 -9.08 -6.20 0.67
CA LEU A 109 -9.21 -6.21 2.14
C LEU A 109 -7.88 -5.87 2.83
N ALA A 110 -6.77 -6.43 2.38
CA ALA A 110 -5.45 -6.11 2.92
C ALA A 110 -5.07 -4.64 2.70
N LEU A 111 -5.37 -4.11 1.50
CA LEU A 111 -5.15 -2.71 1.15
C LEU A 111 -5.95 -1.77 2.06
N VAL A 112 -7.26 -2.02 2.19
CA VAL A 112 -8.12 -1.13 2.99
C VAL A 112 -7.83 -1.24 4.49
N ARG A 113 -7.38 -2.40 4.98
CA ARG A 113 -6.87 -2.55 6.35
C ARG A 113 -5.64 -1.66 6.58
N CYS A 114 -4.72 -1.62 5.61
CA CYS A 114 -3.56 -0.74 5.66
C CYS A 114 -3.98 0.74 5.67
N ALA A 115 -4.91 1.13 4.79
CA ALA A 115 -5.41 2.50 4.74
C ALA A 115 -6.18 2.89 6.02
N ALA A 116 -6.97 1.98 6.60
CA ALA A 116 -7.71 2.18 7.84
C ALA A 116 -6.79 2.33 9.07
N LEU A 117 -5.63 1.68 9.08
CA LEU A 117 -4.61 1.87 10.10
C LEU A 117 -4.13 3.34 10.12
N GLY A 118 -4.11 3.99 8.95
CA GLY A 118 -3.71 5.38 8.83
C GLY A 118 -2.22 5.61 9.06
N GLY A 119 -1.86 6.88 9.26
CA GLY A 119 -0.48 7.32 9.50
C GLY A 119 -0.14 8.55 8.69
N ASP A 120 1.12 8.97 8.73
CA ASP A 120 1.62 10.12 7.97
C ASP A 120 1.87 9.78 6.49
N ALA A 121 2.02 8.49 6.17
CA ALA A 121 2.13 7.98 4.79
C ALA A 121 1.68 6.52 4.70
N LEU A 122 1.23 6.12 3.52
CA LEU A 122 0.93 4.73 3.14
C LEU A 122 2.00 4.23 2.18
N LEU A 123 2.66 3.14 2.51
CA LEU A 123 3.64 2.46 1.66
C LEU A 123 3.03 1.15 1.17
N LEU A 124 2.80 1.03 -0.14
CA LEU A 124 2.00 -0.06 -0.71
C LEU A 124 2.83 -0.87 -1.72
N ASP A 125 3.11 -2.12 -1.39
CA ASP A 125 3.85 -3.03 -2.27
C ASP A 125 2.89 -3.84 -3.14
N GLU A 126 2.85 -3.56 -4.46
CA GLU A 126 1.97 -4.16 -5.47
C GLU A 126 0.49 -4.22 -5.02
N PRO A 127 -0.14 -3.07 -4.69
CA PRO A 127 -1.44 -3.03 -4.00
C PRO A 127 -2.60 -3.63 -4.80
N PHE A 128 -2.46 -3.77 -6.12
CA PHE A 128 -3.56 -4.12 -7.01
C PHE A 128 -3.41 -5.47 -7.71
N THR A 129 -2.51 -6.32 -7.24
CA THR A 129 -2.34 -7.67 -7.81
C THR A 129 -3.66 -8.45 -7.80
N GLY A 130 -4.10 -8.90 -8.97
CA GLY A 130 -5.37 -9.63 -9.14
C GLY A 130 -6.64 -8.79 -9.01
N VAL A 131 -6.52 -7.46 -9.00
CA VAL A 131 -7.66 -6.51 -9.02
C VAL A 131 -7.88 -6.00 -10.44
N ASP A 132 -9.11 -5.99 -10.91
CA ASP A 132 -9.45 -5.48 -12.24
C ASP A 132 -9.25 -3.95 -12.36
N GLN A 133 -9.00 -3.49 -13.59
CA GLN A 133 -8.67 -2.11 -13.89
C GLN A 133 -9.72 -1.10 -13.40
N ALA A 134 -11.00 -1.41 -13.57
CA ALA A 134 -12.06 -0.49 -13.16
C ALA A 134 -12.08 -0.27 -11.64
N ARG A 135 -11.89 -1.35 -10.86
CA ARG A 135 -11.79 -1.28 -9.40
C ARG A 135 -10.52 -0.56 -8.95
N ARG A 136 -9.38 -0.84 -9.62
CA ARG A 136 -8.11 -0.13 -9.34
C ARG A 136 -8.30 1.38 -9.41
N GLY A 137 -8.91 1.86 -10.50
CA GLY A 137 -9.17 3.28 -10.70
C GLY A 137 -9.97 3.90 -9.57
N ARG A 138 -11.13 3.28 -9.22
CA ARG A 138 -11.98 3.82 -8.14
C ARG A 138 -11.33 3.80 -6.77
N ILE A 139 -10.54 2.76 -6.47
CA ILE A 139 -9.80 2.67 -5.20
C ILE A 139 -8.69 3.72 -5.15
N LEU A 140 -7.97 3.96 -6.25
CA LEU A 140 -6.95 5.02 -6.33
C LEU A 140 -7.56 6.41 -6.12
N ASP A 141 -8.71 6.70 -6.73
CA ASP A 141 -9.42 7.97 -6.53
C ASP A 141 -9.79 8.16 -5.04
N ARG A 142 -10.23 7.09 -4.38
CA ARG A 142 -10.54 7.11 -2.94
C ARG A 142 -9.30 7.26 -2.07
N LEU A 143 -8.18 6.60 -2.41
CA LEU A 143 -6.91 6.77 -1.69
C LEU A 143 -6.42 8.22 -1.79
N GLN A 144 -6.50 8.80 -2.97
CA GLN A 144 -6.14 10.21 -3.18
C GLN A 144 -7.04 11.16 -2.36
N ALA A 145 -8.33 10.84 -2.26
CA ALA A 145 -9.29 11.63 -1.48
C ALA A 145 -9.06 11.55 0.05
N LEU A 146 -8.27 10.58 0.55
CA LEU A 146 -7.89 10.55 1.97
C LEU A 146 -6.96 11.70 2.35
N GLY A 147 -6.23 12.27 1.38
CA GLY A 147 -5.23 13.32 1.63
C GLY A 147 -3.95 12.82 2.31
N THR A 148 -3.84 11.54 2.61
CA THR A 148 -2.62 10.91 3.13
C THR A 148 -1.69 10.60 1.96
N PRO A 149 -0.41 10.99 2.01
CA PRO A 149 0.58 10.62 0.99
C PRO A 149 0.66 9.10 0.79
N VAL A 150 0.71 8.68 -0.46
CA VAL A 150 0.81 7.27 -0.84
C VAL A 150 2.03 7.06 -1.73
N LEU A 151 2.92 6.20 -1.31
CA LEU A 151 3.99 5.67 -2.14
C LEU A 151 3.68 4.21 -2.47
N LEU A 152 3.53 3.88 -3.74
CA LEU A 152 3.20 2.52 -4.16
C LEU A 152 4.20 1.96 -5.17
N ALA A 153 4.52 0.68 -5.05
CA ALA A 153 5.22 -0.05 -6.10
C ALA A 153 4.18 -0.66 -7.06
N SER A 154 4.30 -0.38 -8.35
CA SER A 154 3.45 -0.99 -9.36
C SER A 154 4.13 -0.98 -10.74
N HIS A 155 3.69 -1.91 -11.59
CA HIS A 155 4.06 -1.97 -13.00
C HIS A 155 2.84 -1.79 -13.92
N GLU A 156 1.66 -1.56 -13.35
CA GLU A 156 0.39 -1.44 -14.08
C GLU A 156 0.26 -0.04 -14.72
N PRO A 157 0.17 0.08 -16.07
CA PRO A 157 0.16 1.39 -16.73
C PRO A 157 -0.98 2.31 -16.29
N ASP A 158 -2.16 1.73 -16.02
CA ASP A 158 -3.34 2.48 -15.57
C ASP A 158 -3.18 3.03 -14.14
N VAL A 159 -2.40 2.37 -13.29
CA VAL A 159 -2.02 2.85 -11.96
C VAL A 159 -1.00 3.98 -12.08
N LEU A 160 0.05 3.79 -12.89
CA LEU A 160 1.09 4.80 -13.11
C LEU A 160 0.51 6.10 -13.68
N ALA A 161 -0.42 6.00 -14.63
CA ALA A 161 -1.07 7.16 -15.25
C ALA A 161 -1.90 8.02 -14.27
N ARG A 162 -2.23 7.51 -13.08
CA ARG A 162 -3.00 8.21 -12.04
C ARG A 162 -2.12 8.79 -10.93
N CYS A 163 -0.82 8.47 -10.92
CA CYS A 163 0.11 9.01 -9.95
C CYS A 163 0.61 10.39 -10.39
N GLY A 164 0.71 11.31 -9.45
CA GLY A 164 1.29 12.64 -9.69
C GLY A 164 2.79 12.57 -9.98
N HIS A 165 3.46 11.57 -9.40
CA HIS A 165 4.88 11.32 -9.61
C HIS A 165 5.12 9.84 -9.91
N VAL A 166 5.98 9.56 -10.88
CA VAL A 166 6.43 8.21 -11.23
C VAL A 166 7.95 8.20 -11.22
N ILE A 167 8.51 7.35 -10.36
CA ILE A 167 9.95 7.17 -10.20
C ILE A 167 10.30 5.81 -10.79
N GLU A 168 11.08 5.83 -11.86
CA GLU A 168 11.57 4.60 -12.47
C GLU A 168 12.90 4.19 -11.84
N LEU A 169 12.93 2.98 -11.29
CA LEU A 169 14.11 2.38 -10.69
C LEU A 169 14.76 1.45 -11.71
N THR A 170 15.98 1.74 -12.13
CA THR A 170 16.71 0.98 -13.14
C THR A 170 18.07 0.51 -12.62
N GLY A 171 18.55 -0.59 -13.17
CA GLY A 171 19.90 -1.10 -12.89
C GLY A 171 20.04 -1.97 -11.64
N THR A 172 21.17 -2.66 -11.59
CA THR A 172 21.75 -3.33 -10.42
C THR A 172 23.20 -2.92 -10.31
N PRO A 173 23.64 -2.13 -9.32
CA PRO A 173 22.83 -1.54 -8.22
C PRO A 173 21.86 -0.46 -8.69
N LEU A 174 20.81 -0.24 -7.90
CA LEU A 174 19.72 0.71 -8.15
C LEU A 174 20.23 2.13 -8.46
N ALA A 175 19.74 2.71 -9.56
CA ALA A 175 19.80 4.13 -9.83
C ALA A 175 18.36 4.67 -10.07
N ALA A 176 18.08 5.90 -9.67
CA ALA A 176 16.89 6.63 -10.09
C ALA A 176 17.17 7.31 -11.43
N VAL A 177 16.21 7.28 -12.36
CA VAL A 177 16.24 7.98 -13.63
C VAL A 177 15.13 9.04 -13.65
#